data_d5ee33d18c5cceaa261694354fa0eb27
#
_entry.id   d5ee33d18c5cceaa261694354fa0eb27
#
_cell.length_a   1.000
_cell.length_b   1.000
_cell.length_c   1.000
_cell.angle_alpha   90.00
_cell.angle_beta   90.00
_cell.angle_gamma   90.00
#
_symmetry.space_group_name_H-M   'P 1'
#
loop_
_entity.id
_entity.type
_entity.pdbx_description
1 polymer ?
#
loop_
_entity_poly.entity_id
_entity_poly.type
_entity_poly.pdbx_seq_one_letter_code
_entity_poly.pdbx_strand_id
1 'polypeptide(L)'
;MIDKKYTSYARDVIDGKVVVCQYIRLACQRYLSWFNKEDRYFDTKAADRVVKFLQLLPQSTGKFAGKPLQLQSWQKWVIYSIFGFRWIKDNTRVVREVYIEVARKCGKSTIAAGIMLYMLTADGENEAQIIFAANSYSQAQLAFTMSKNFISHLDKKGKLFKTFRDQIKFPATKSVMKVVSADADKLDGLNCSAFVLDEYHAAKSNSVANVLTSSVGMREQPLMLYITTAGFDTTNPCYQLRSTYIDILDGKLQDDSIFSAIYTLDDGDDIEDEEVWIKCQPNLDLTVTKEYIKSQLNKVKNSPLLLTNFKTKLMNIWCSNAGGEWIGSNYIQQCTAKFDLSDSMFSGSSGYLGIDLSSTSDLTAISLMIPLSDKYYFKNWYYLPESTLQEGANREKYAQWKRQGYLNITSGNVVDYNRVISDIEEINKIIPIECISYDQWQSTMAITQLTEKGFNCQPYSQTTGALNKPTRYMEIIARSGKAVFDNNPIIRWNFANCEIIEDSNENIKPVKINKDSQKKIDGVHAMLNALGKYLEQPQYDNTITGFTY
;
A
#
# COMPACT_ATOMS: atom_id res chain seq x y z
N MET A 1 -9.09 30.29 -31.16
CA MET A 1 -9.57 28.89 -31.01
C MET A 1 -8.34 27.99 -30.86
N ILE A 2 -8.23 27.21 -29.78
CA ILE A 2 -7.07 26.34 -29.56
C ILE A 2 -7.14 25.16 -30.53
N ASP A 3 -5.98 24.79 -31.12
CA ASP A 3 -5.87 23.65 -32.03
C ASP A 3 -6.36 22.37 -31.35
N LYS A 4 -7.18 21.61 -32.05
CA LYS A 4 -7.79 20.36 -31.59
C LYS A 4 -6.76 19.34 -31.08
N LYS A 5 -5.52 19.38 -31.59
CA LYS A 5 -4.46 18.43 -31.16
C LYS A 5 -4.16 18.47 -29.66
N TYR A 6 -4.34 19.62 -28.99
CA TYR A 6 -4.08 19.74 -27.55
C TYR A 6 -5.23 19.20 -26.68
N THR A 7 -6.44 19.19 -27.23
CA THR A 7 -7.64 18.76 -26.51
C THR A 7 -8.18 17.39 -26.95
N SER A 8 -7.65 16.82 -28.05
CA SER A 8 -8.22 15.59 -28.65
C SER A 8 -8.32 14.44 -27.67
N TYR A 9 -7.24 14.07 -26.96
CA TYR A 9 -7.27 12.97 -26.01
C TYR A 9 -8.33 13.18 -24.94
N ALA A 10 -8.34 14.36 -24.30
CA ALA A 10 -9.29 14.63 -23.23
C ALA A 10 -10.75 14.64 -23.74
N ARG A 11 -11.00 15.16 -24.95
CA ARG A 11 -12.34 15.12 -25.58
C ARG A 11 -12.75 13.68 -25.92
N ASP A 12 -11.86 12.88 -26.50
CA ASP A 12 -12.14 11.49 -26.85
C ASP A 12 -12.43 10.64 -25.60
N VAL A 13 -11.80 10.95 -24.45
CA VAL A 13 -12.13 10.37 -23.15
C VAL A 13 -13.53 10.77 -22.70
N ILE A 14 -13.89 12.05 -22.77
CA ILE A 14 -15.21 12.54 -22.35
C ILE A 14 -16.32 11.99 -23.26
N ASP A 15 -16.06 11.95 -24.57
CA ASP A 15 -16.96 11.39 -25.58
C ASP A 15 -17.10 9.86 -25.51
N GLY A 16 -16.32 9.18 -24.63
CA GLY A 16 -16.34 7.72 -24.47
C GLY A 16 -15.64 6.94 -25.58
N LYS A 17 -14.89 7.61 -26.48
CA LYS A 17 -14.11 6.97 -27.55
C LYS A 17 -12.84 6.30 -27.04
N VAL A 18 -12.32 6.75 -25.90
CA VAL A 18 -11.17 6.17 -25.21
C VAL A 18 -11.63 5.66 -23.86
N VAL A 19 -11.50 4.36 -23.64
CA VAL A 19 -11.85 3.70 -22.37
C VAL A 19 -10.79 4.04 -21.32
N VAL A 20 -11.22 4.61 -20.20
CA VAL A 20 -10.37 4.98 -19.06
C VAL A 20 -11.14 4.79 -17.75
N CYS A 21 -10.44 4.77 -16.63
CA CYS A 21 -11.06 4.80 -15.30
C CYS A 21 -11.64 6.19 -14.97
N GLN A 22 -12.48 6.23 -13.91
CA GLN A 22 -13.12 7.46 -13.46
C GLN A 22 -12.13 8.59 -13.16
N TYR A 23 -10.99 8.31 -12.53
CA TYR A 23 -10.01 9.34 -12.17
C TYR A 23 -9.39 10.02 -13.40
N ILE A 24 -9.10 9.28 -14.45
CA ILE A 24 -8.62 9.87 -15.72
C ILE A 24 -9.70 10.69 -16.39
N ARG A 25 -10.96 10.25 -16.33
CA ARG A 25 -12.09 11.04 -16.85
C ARG A 25 -12.20 12.39 -16.13
N LEU A 26 -12.14 12.39 -14.79
CA LEU A 26 -12.16 13.60 -13.97
C LEU A 26 -10.96 14.52 -14.27
N ALA A 27 -9.76 13.95 -14.41
CA ALA A 27 -8.56 14.71 -14.79
C ALA A 27 -8.70 15.36 -16.18
N CYS A 28 -9.30 14.67 -17.15
CA CYS A 28 -9.60 15.22 -18.48
C CYS A 28 -10.66 16.32 -18.42
N GLN A 29 -11.71 16.19 -17.62
CA GLN A 29 -12.70 17.25 -17.40
C GLN A 29 -12.05 18.50 -16.81
N ARG A 30 -11.22 18.31 -15.77
CA ARG A 30 -10.49 19.41 -15.13
C ARG A 30 -9.51 20.10 -16.12
N TYR A 31 -8.76 19.33 -16.92
CA TYR A 31 -7.89 19.86 -17.96
C TYR A 31 -8.66 20.73 -18.97
N LEU A 32 -9.81 20.26 -19.44
CA LEU A 32 -10.65 21.02 -20.40
C LEU A 32 -11.25 22.28 -19.77
N SER A 33 -11.60 22.24 -18.47
CA SER A 33 -12.12 23.42 -17.77
C SER A 33 -11.11 24.54 -17.64
N TRP A 34 -9.81 24.24 -17.61
CA TRP A 34 -8.75 25.25 -17.51
C TRP A 34 -8.67 26.18 -18.71
N PHE A 35 -9.12 25.76 -19.89
CA PHE A 35 -9.18 26.61 -21.07
C PHE A 35 -10.22 27.75 -20.96
N ASN A 36 -11.14 27.65 -20.00
CA ASN A 36 -12.19 28.65 -19.76
C ASN A 36 -11.88 29.55 -18.54
N LYS A 37 -10.70 29.42 -17.94
CA LYS A 37 -10.27 30.25 -16.81
C LYS A 37 -9.66 31.53 -17.32
N GLU A 38 -9.99 32.68 -16.68
CA GLU A 38 -9.52 34.01 -17.08
C GLU A 38 -8.13 34.35 -16.52
N ASP A 39 -7.66 33.64 -15.51
CA ASP A 39 -6.39 33.87 -14.83
C ASP A 39 -5.16 33.24 -15.52
N ARG A 40 -5.40 32.40 -16.53
CA ARG A 40 -4.38 31.61 -17.24
C ARG A 40 -4.64 31.53 -18.73
N TYR A 41 -3.61 31.14 -19.45
CA TYR A 41 -3.69 30.84 -20.87
C TYR A 41 -2.89 29.59 -21.22
N PHE A 42 -3.17 29.00 -22.38
CA PHE A 42 -2.44 27.85 -22.89
C PHE A 42 -1.35 28.27 -23.85
N ASP A 43 -0.09 28.07 -23.47
CA ASP A 43 1.10 28.32 -24.29
C ASP A 43 1.41 27.10 -25.16
N THR A 44 0.96 27.16 -26.40
CA THR A 44 1.17 26.08 -27.38
C THR A 44 2.65 25.87 -27.69
N LYS A 45 3.47 26.97 -27.67
CA LYS A 45 4.90 26.87 -27.93
C LYS A 45 5.65 26.16 -26.82
N ALA A 46 5.30 26.44 -25.55
CA ALA A 46 5.87 25.75 -24.40
C ALA A 46 5.50 24.26 -24.41
N ALA A 47 4.22 23.95 -24.63
CA ALA A 47 3.73 22.57 -24.70
C ALA A 47 4.41 21.76 -25.81
N ASP A 48 4.48 22.32 -27.04
CA ASP A 48 5.12 21.64 -28.17
C ASP A 48 6.64 21.50 -28.00
N ARG A 49 7.29 22.45 -27.36
CA ARG A 49 8.74 22.39 -27.08
C ARG A 49 9.10 21.15 -26.28
N VAL A 50 8.34 20.85 -25.23
CA VAL A 50 8.60 19.69 -24.39
C VAL A 50 8.33 18.39 -25.15
N VAL A 51 7.20 18.31 -25.87
CA VAL A 51 6.88 17.12 -26.69
C VAL A 51 7.97 16.88 -27.74
N LYS A 52 8.38 17.91 -28.49
CA LYS A 52 9.46 17.79 -29.48
C LYS A 52 10.78 17.38 -28.83
N PHE A 53 11.13 17.97 -27.68
CA PHE A 53 12.34 17.61 -26.95
C PHE A 53 12.34 16.12 -26.57
N LEU A 54 11.27 15.62 -25.97
CA LEU A 54 11.15 14.22 -25.61
C LEU A 54 11.21 13.28 -26.82
N GLN A 55 10.65 13.67 -27.94
CA GLN A 55 10.69 12.89 -29.19
C GLN A 55 12.08 12.85 -29.86
N LEU A 56 13.03 13.70 -29.45
CA LEU A 56 14.43 13.61 -29.86
C LEU A 56 15.20 12.53 -29.07
N LEU A 57 14.69 12.12 -27.91
CA LEU A 57 15.34 11.16 -27.06
C LEU A 57 15.15 9.74 -27.61
N PRO A 58 16.18 8.86 -27.54
CA PRO A 58 16.06 7.48 -28.00
C PRO A 58 15.32 6.62 -26.97
N GLN A 59 14.62 5.62 -27.44
CA GLN A 59 14.22 4.51 -26.57
C GLN A 59 15.48 3.73 -26.11
N SER A 60 15.64 3.52 -24.82
CA SER A 60 16.85 2.91 -24.28
C SER A 60 16.80 1.38 -24.27
N THR A 61 15.62 0.76 -24.31
CA THR A 61 15.46 -0.70 -24.14
C THR A 61 14.33 -1.28 -24.99
N GLY A 62 14.34 -2.61 -25.17
CA GLY A 62 13.26 -3.38 -25.82
C GLY A 62 13.31 -3.30 -27.36
N LYS A 63 12.23 -3.72 -28.00
CA LYS A 63 12.09 -3.79 -29.47
C LYS A 63 12.24 -2.47 -30.21
N PHE A 64 12.19 -1.35 -29.49
CA PHE A 64 12.30 -0.01 -30.03
C PHE A 64 13.64 0.67 -29.65
N ALA A 65 14.59 -0.04 -29.05
CA ALA A 65 15.88 0.53 -28.65
C ALA A 65 16.57 1.28 -29.79
N GLY A 66 17.09 2.49 -29.50
CA GLY A 66 17.74 3.36 -30.48
C GLY A 66 16.80 4.19 -31.36
N LYS A 67 15.49 3.88 -31.41
CA LYS A 67 14.50 4.71 -32.15
C LYS A 67 14.06 5.91 -31.30
N PRO A 68 13.66 7.05 -31.90
CA PRO A 68 13.09 8.17 -31.17
C PRO A 68 11.87 7.76 -30.34
N LEU A 69 11.68 8.39 -29.18
CA LEU A 69 10.51 8.17 -28.34
C LEU A 69 9.23 8.54 -29.10
N GLN A 70 8.33 7.57 -29.23
CA GLN A 70 7.00 7.79 -29.78
C GLN A 70 6.01 7.95 -28.62
N LEU A 71 5.70 9.22 -28.31
CA LEU A 71 4.75 9.53 -27.24
C LEU A 71 3.32 9.17 -27.66
N GLN A 72 2.65 8.36 -26.82
CA GLN A 72 1.23 8.04 -26.97
C GLN A 72 0.35 9.25 -26.65
N SER A 73 -0.92 9.23 -27.06
CA SER A 73 -1.85 10.35 -26.89
C SER A 73 -2.01 10.76 -25.42
N TRP A 74 -2.11 9.78 -24.50
CA TRP A 74 -2.20 10.04 -23.08
C TRP A 74 -0.92 10.69 -22.50
N GLN A 75 0.26 10.30 -22.99
CA GLN A 75 1.54 10.88 -22.57
C GLN A 75 1.67 12.33 -23.04
N LYS A 76 1.24 12.62 -24.27
CA LYS A 76 1.19 14.00 -24.77
C LYS A 76 0.22 14.85 -23.95
N TRP A 77 -0.96 14.32 -23.62
CA TRP A 77 -1.93 15.00 -22.76
C TRP A 77 -1.35 15.32 -21.37
N VAL A 78 -0.63 14.38 -20.73
CA VAL A 78 0.09 14.63 -19.47
C VAL A 78 1.08 15.78 -19.63
N ILE A 79 1.91 15.76 -20.68
CA ILE A 79 2.90 16.81 -20.96
C ILE A 79 2.21 18.17 -21.21
N TYR A 80 1.14 18.19 -21.98
CA TYR A 80 0.37 19.40 -22.23
C TYR A 80 -0.25 19.96 -20.94
N SER A 81 -0.75 19.11 -20.06
CA SER A 81 -1.28 19.51 -18.76
C SER A 81 -0.21 20.16 -17.88
N ILE A 82 0.99 19.59 -17.85
CA ILE A 82 2.09 20.09 -17.03
C ILE A 82 2.66 21.41 -17.57
N PHE A 83 2.93 21.50 -18.87
CA PHE A 83 3.74 22.57 -19.44
C PHE A 83 2.97 23.59 -20.25
N GLY A 84 1.71 23.31 -20.61
CA GLY A 84 0.94 24.17 -21.49
C GLY A 84 0.29 25.35 -20.80
N PHE A 85 -0.15 25.23 -19.54
CA PHE A 85 -0.85 26.31 -18.85
C PHE A 85 0.10 27.25 -18.10
N ARG A 86 -0.10 28.56 -18.30
CA ARG A 86 0.67 29.63 -17.66
C ARG A 86 -0.25 30.66 -17.03
N TRP A 87 0.18 31.20 -15.90
CA TRP A 87 -0.50 32.33 -15.27
C TRP A 87 -0.34 33.59 -16.12
N ILE A 88 -1.41 34.36 -16.28
CA ILE A 88 -1.36 35.65 -16.99
C ILE A 88 -0.51 36.66 -16.23
N LYS A 89 -0.57 36.64 -14.89
CA LYS A 89 0.07 37.62 -14.02
C LYS A 89 1.61 37.69 -14.12
N ASP A 90 2.25 36.54 -14.35
CA ASP A 90 3.71 36.40 -14.24
C ASP A 90 4.32 35.47 -15.29
N ASN A 91 3.47 34.88 -16.15
CA ASN A 91 3.89 33.94 -17.19
C ASN A 91 4.57 32.66 -16.68
N THR A 92 4.44 32.36 -15.38
CA THR A 92 4.96 31.13 -14.81
C THR A 92 4.04 29.94 -15.08
N ARG A 93 4.58 28.73 -15.02
CA ARG A 93 3.83 27.50 -15.18
C ARG A 93 2.78 27.36 -14.08
N VAL A 94 1.53 27.01 -14.43
CA VAL A 94 0.44 26.77 -13.47
C VAL A 94 0.74 25.52 -12.63
N VAL A 95 1.06 24.39 -13.29
CA VAL A 95 1.32 23.11 -12.61
C VAL A 95 2.75 23.09 -12.06
N ARG A 96 2.86 22.85 -10.77
CA ARG A 96 4.12 22.74 -10.04
C ARG A 96 4.31 21.38 -9.38
N GLU A 97 3.21 20.68 -9.15
CA GLU A 97 3.20 19.35 -8.52
C GLU A 97 2.44 18.36 -9.40
N VAL A 98 3.03 17.19 -9.62
CA VAL A 98 2.54 16.20 -10.56
C VAL A 98 2.57 14.83 -9.91
N TYR A 99 1.45 14.11 -9.98
CA TYR A 99 1.34 12.72 -9.55
C TYR A 99 0.92 11.84 -10.73
N ILE A 100 1.75 10.85 -11.05
CA ILE A 100 1.46 9.88 -12.12
C ILE A 100 1.48 8.48 -11.52
N GLU A 101 0.30 7.87 -11.43
CA GLU A 101 0.12 6.49 -11.01
C GLU A 101 -0.37 5.67 -12.19
N VAL A 102 0.45 4.72 -12.64
CA VAL A 102 0.14 3.84 -13.76
C VAL A 102 0.85 2.51 -13.59
N ALA A 103 0.26 1.43 -14.07
CA ALA A 103 0.80 0.07 -13.97
C ALA A 103 2.24 -0.04 -14.50
N ARG A 104 2.92 -1.12 -14.15
CA ARG A 104 4.29 -1.39 -14.62
C ARG A 104 4.36 -1.45 -16.15
N LYS A 105 5.53 -1.06 -16.70
CA LYS A 105 5.86 -1.10 -18.14
C LYS A 105 5.15 -0.06 -19.02
N CYS A 106 4.42 0.90 -18.46
CA CYS A 106 3.81 2.00 -19.21
C CYS A 106 4.76 3.18 -19.53
N GLY A 107 6.06 3.07 -19.18
CA GLY A 107 7.07 4.06 -19.56
C GLY A 107 7.18 5.27 -18.63
N LYS A 108 6.61 5.22 -17.40
CA LYS A 108 6.63 6.35 -16.45
C LYS A 108 8.04 6.88 -16.16
N SER A 109 9.00 6.01 -15.81
CA SER A 109 10.38 6.43 -15.49
C SER A 109 11.12 6.99 -16.70
N THR A 110 10.82 6.51 -17.93
CA THR A 110 11.38 7.04 -19.18
C THR A 110 10.93 8.47 -19.44
N ILE A 111 9.63 8.74 -19.28
CA ILE A 111 9.07 10.08 -19.44
C ILE A 111 9.61 11.01 -18.36
N ALA A 112 9.64 10.55 -17.10
CA ALA A 112 10.17 11.34 -16.00
C ALA A 112 11.65 11.70 -16.22
N ALA A 113 12.49 10.77 -16.64
CA ALA A 113 13.90 11.03 -16.98
C ALA A 113 14.03 12.07 -18.10
N GLY A 114 13.19 11.98 -19.13
CA GLY A 114 13.14 12.95 -20.21
C GLY A 114 12.69 14.34 -19.75
N ILE A 115 11.64 14.43 -18.91
CA ILE A 115 11.17 15.68 -18.31
C ILE A 115 12.28 16.30 -17.44
N MET A 116 12.95 15.52 -16.59
CA MET A 116 14.03 16.02 -15.76
C MET A 116 15.22 16.51 -16.60
N LEU A 117 15.51 15.86 -17.74
CA LEU A 117 16.54 16.35 -18.67
C LEU A 117 16.10 17.66 -19.34
N TYR A 118 14.83 17.82 -19.69
CA TYR A 118 14.27 19.08 -20.18
C TYR A 118 14.42 20.20 -19.13
N MET A 119 14.05 19.92 -17.88
CA MET A 119 14.19 20.87 -16.76
C MET A 119 15.65 21.28 -16.52
N LEU A 120 16.61 20.37 -16.74
CA LEU A 120 18.04 20.67 -16.64
C LEU A 120 18.55 21.62 -17.72
N THR A 121 17.97 21.54 -18.96
CA THR A 121 18.60 22.11 -20.16
C THR A 121 17.80 23.19 -20.86
N ALA A 122 16.47 23.13 -20.79
CA ALA A 122 15.58 23.86 -21.72
C ALA A 122 14.38 24.56 -21.06
N ASP A 123 14.16 24.39 -19.75
CA ASP A 123 13.09 25.09 -19.00
C ASP A 123 13.41 26.58 -18.75
N GLY A 124 14.68 26.98 -18.94
CA GLY A 124 15.11 28.37 -18.88
C GLY A 124 15.67 28.82 -17.53
N GLU A 125 15.80 27.92 -16.57
CA GLU A 125 16.34 28.25 -15.25
C GLU A 125 17.87 28.13 -15.23
N ASN A 126 18.54 29.16 -14.67
CA ASN A 126 19.98 29.14 -14.44
C ASN A 126 20.30 28.42 -13.12
N GLU A 127 21.43 27.74 -13.09
CA GLU A 127 21.89 26.98 -11.92
C GLU A 127 20.80 26.00 -11.40
N ALA A 128 20.03 25.40 -12.32
CA ALA A 128 18.98 24.47 -11.95
C ALA A 128 19.56 23.25 -11.21
N GLN A 129 18.94 22.88 -10.11
CA GLN A 129 19.23 21.65 -9.39
C GLN A 129 18.11 20.65 -9.62
N ILE A 130 18.44 19.55 -10.28
CA ILE A 130 17.50 18.48 -10.62
C ILE A 130 17.83 17.26 -9.78
N ILE A 131 16.86 16.71 -9.08
CA ILE A 131 17.08 15.62 -8.14
C ILE A 131 16.30 14.37 -8.55
N PHE A 132 17.00 13.23 -8.60
CA PHE A 132 16.39 11.90 -8.68
C PHE A 132 16.43 11.27 -7.30
N ALA A 133 15.27 10.94 -6.77
CA ALA A 133 15.08 10.24 -5.50
C ALA A 133 14.14 9.04 -5.68
N ALA A 134 14.33 8.01 -4.87
CA ALA A 134 13.45 6.87 -4.74
C ALA A 134 13.65 6.25 -3.35
N ASN A 135 12.86 5.23 -3.01
CA ASN A 135 12.96 4.53 -1.74
C ASN A 135 14.34 3.82 -1.50
N SER A 136 15.09 3.58 -2.58
CA SER A 136 16.49 3.14 -2.50
C SER A 136 17.34 3.87 -3.55
N TYR A 137 18.63 4.05 -3.24
CA TYR A 137 19.59 4.65 -4.17
C TYR A 137 19.64 3.90 -5.52
N SER A 138 19.57 2.57 -5.49
CA SER A 138 19.60 1.74 -6.71
C SER A 138 18.38 1.99 -7.62
N GLN A 139 17.19 2.22 -7.05
CA GLN A 139 16.00 2.57 -7.82
C GLN A 139 16.11 3.96 -8.43
N ALA A 140 16.53 4.97 -7.66
CA ALA A 140 16.77 6.32 -8.17
C ALA A 140 17.81 6.31 -9.30
N GLN A 141 18.82 5.48 -9.17
CA GLN A 141 19.89 5.34 -10.17
C GLN A 141 19.39 4.76 -11.50
N LEU A 142 18.35 3.94 -11.51
CA LEU A 142 17.76 3.40 -12.76
C LEU A 142 17.23 4.54 -13.65
N ALA A 143 16.38 5.41 -13.11
CA ALA A 143 15.86 6.55 -13.85
C ALA A 143 16.96 7.57 -14.22
N PHE A 144 17.89 7.82 -13.33
CA PHE A 144 19.06 8.67 -13.61
C PHE A 144 19.94 8.12 -14.74
N THR A 145 20.15 6.79 -14.79
CA THR A 145 20.90 6.13 -15.86
C THR A 145 20.21 6.27 -17.22
N MET A 146 18.88 6.31 -17.26
CA MET A 146 18.14 6.65 -18.51
C MET A 146 18.52 8.03 -19.03
N SER A 147 18.65 9.03 -18.14
CA SER A 147 19.11 10.37 -18.53
C SER A 147 20.52 10.35 -19.11
N LYS A 148 21.45 9.54 -18.56
CA LYS A 148 22.78 9.34 -19.15
C LYS A 148 22.71 8.74 -20.56
N ASN A 149 21.85 7.74 -20.77
CA ASN A 149 21.65 7.13 -22.08
C ASN A 149 21.09 8.13 -23.09
N PHE A 150 20.19 9.00 -22.68
CA PHE A 150 19.68 10.09 -23.52
C PHE A 150 20.80 11.05 -23.91
N ILE A 151 21.62 11.46 -22.93
CA ILE A 151 22.75 12.37 -23.15
C ILE A 151 23.79 11.76 -24.10
N SER A 152 24.12 10.48 -23.96
CA SER A 152 25.08 9.82 -24.84
C SER A 152 24.65 9.83 -26.31
N HIS A 153 23.32 9.87 -26.56
CA HIS A 153 22.76 9.99 -27.90
C HIS A 153 22.73 11.46 -28.40
N LEU A 154 22.37 12.41 -27.53
CA LEU A 154 22.27 13.83 -27.88
C LEU A 154 23.65 14.50 -28.01
N ASP A 155 24.59 14.13 -27.16
CA ASP A 155 25.93 14.73 -27.08
C ASP A 155 27.01 13.70 -27.41
N LYS A 156 27.00 13.18 -28.63
CA LYS A 156 27.98 12.18 -29.11
C LYS A 156 29.42 12.66 -29.02
N LYS A 157 29.66 13.97 -28.98
CA LYS A 157 31.01 14.57 -28.91
C LYS A 157 31.41 14.93 -27.47
N GLY A 158 30.52 14.76 -26.47
CA GLY A 158 30.80 15.06 -25.07
C GLY A 158 31.08 16.53 -24.77
N LYS A 159 30.55 17.46 -25.57
CA LYS A 159 30.82 18.91 -25.46
C LYS A 159 29.80 19.66 -24.61
N LEU A 160 28.55 19.16 -24.51
CA LEU A 160 27.44 19.84 -23.86
C LEU A 160 27.35 19.45 -22.37
N PHE A 161 27.65 18.19 -22.04
CA PHE A 161 27.46 17.65 -20.70
C PHE A 161 28.76 17.09 -20.11
N LYS A 162 28.87 17.19 -18.76
CA LYS A 162 29.89 16.46 -18.00
C LYS A 162 29.16 15.42 -17.13
N THR A 163 29.35 14.14 -17.47
CA THR A 163 28.65 13.02 -16.83
C THR A 163 29.57 12.31 -15.87
N PHE A 164 29.15 12.16 -14.59
CA PHE A 164 29.83 11.45 -13.51
C PHE A 164 28.99 10.26 -13.05
N ARG A 165 29.46 9.55 -12.04
CA ARG A 165 28.77 8.37 -11.51
C ARG A 165 27.35 8.71 -11.03
N ASP A 166 27.19 9.77 -10.23
CA ASP A 166 26.00 10.16 -9.49
C ASP A 166 25.51 11.59 -9.81
N GLN A 167 26.17 12.26 -10.75
CA GLN A 167 25.76 13.59 -11.18
C GLN A 167 26.03 13.82 -12.67
N ILE A 168 25.22 14.71 -13.26
CA ILE A 168 25.38 15.25 -14.61
C ILE A 168 25.41 16.77 -14.48
N LYS A 169 26.39 17.41 -15.08
CA LYS A 169 26.50 18.88 -15.14
C LYS A 169 26.21 19.35 -16.55
N PHE A 170 25.43 20.44 -16.65
CA PHE A 170 25.20 21.18 -17.89
C PHE A 170 25.87 22.55 -17.77
N PRO A 171 27.10 22.71 -18.30
CA PRO A 171 27.91 23.92 -18.09
C PRO A 171 27.32 25.21 -18.63
N ALA A 172 26.51 25.12 -19.70
CA ALA A 172 25.93 26.30 -20.35
C ALA A 172 25.10 27.18 -19.39
N THR A 173 24.38 26.57 -18.45
CA THR A 173 23.59 27.27 -17.41
C THR A 173 24.09 26.97 -16.00
N LYS A 174 25.25 26.34 -15.84
CA LYS A 174 25.82 25.85 -14.56
C LYS A 174 24.88 24.91 -13.81
N SER A 175 23.93 24.29 -14.49
CA SER A 175 22.92 23.43 -13.91
C SER A 175 23.48 22.03 -13.58
N VAL A 176 22.88 21.35 -12.59
CA VAL A 176 23.29 20.04 -12.14
C VAL A 176 22.11 19.12 -11.90
N MET A 177 22.23 17.88 -12.32
CA MET A 177 21.29 16.81 -12.02
C MET A 177 22.01 15.79 -11.15
N LYS A 178 21.39 15.31 -10.05
CA LYS A 178 21.97 14.39 -9.09
C LYS A 178 21.01 13.27 -8.74
N VAL A 179 21.57 12.12 -8.41
CA VAL A 179 20.85 11.05 -7.72
C VAL A 179 21.15 11.12 -6.24
N VAL A 180 20.13 10.97 -5.40
CA VAL A 180 20.27 11.03 -3.95
C VAL A 180 19.76 9.74 -3.30
N SER A 181 20.30 9.44 -2.12
CA SER A 181 19.81 8.32 -1.31
C SER A 181 18.51 8.70 -0.59
N ALA A 182 17.77 7.71 -0.12
CA ALA A 182 16.56 7.88 0.70
C ALA A 182 16.84 8.32 2.16
N ASP A 183 18.01 8.91 2.41
CA ASP A 183 18.44 9.40 3.72
C ASP A 183 18.16 10.91 3.80
N ALA A 184 17.09 11.28 4.49
CA ALA A 184 16.59 12.65 4.57
C ALA A 184 17.64 13.61 5.17
N ASP A 185 18.42 13.16 6.16
CA ASP A 185 19.40 13.98 6.86
C ASP A 185 20.55 14.46 5.95
N LYS A 186 20.77 13.77 4.81
CA LYS A 186 21.77 14.15 3.80
C LYS A 186 21.23 15.06 2.70
N LEU A 187 19.95 15.41 2.75
CA LEU A 187 19.29 16.22 1.73
C LEU A 187 19.16 17.70 2.14
N ASP A 188 19.57 18.06 3.34
CA ASP A 188 19.53 19.45 3.80
C ASP A 188 20.43 20.36 2.92
N GLY A 189 19.96 21.59 2.69
CA GLY A 189 20.67 22.58 1.87
C GLY A 189 20.45 22.45 0.35
N LEU A 190 19.54 21.59 -0.10
CA LEU A 190 19.13 21.55 -1.50
C LEU A 190 18.29 22.79 -1.86
N ASN A 191 18.43 23.25 -3.11
CA ASN A 191 17.61 24.29 -3.73
C ASN A 191 17.09 23.78 -5.07
N CYS A 192 16.11 22.86 -5.01
CA CYS A 192 15.65 22.11 -6.16
C CYS A 192 14.84 22.96 -7.13
N SER A 193 15.20 22.93 -8.41
CA SER A 193 14.36 23.45 -9.51
C SER A 193 13.36 22.38 -9.95
N ALA A 194 13.74 21.11 -9.88
CA ALA A 194 12.82 20.00 -10.04
C ALA A 194 13.34 18.75 -9.31
N PHE A 195 12.41 17.90 -8.91
CA PHE A 195 12.75 16.56 -8.47
C PHE A 195 11.77 15.52 -9.01
N VAL A 196 12.24 14.29 -9.12
CA VAL A 196 11.39 13.12 -9.30
C VAL A 196 11.56 12.18 -8.12
N LEU A 197 10.44 11.79 -7.51
CA LEU A 197 10.37 10.73 -6.51
C LEU A 197 9.73 9.50 -7.17
N ASP A 198 10.58 8.53 -7.53
CA ASP A 198 10.16 7.32 -8.25
C ASP A 198 9.80 6.21 -7.26
N GLU A 199 8.83 5.38 -7.65
CA GLU A 199 8.29 4.24 -6.86
C GLU A 199 7.86 4.66 -5.44
N TYR A 200 7.17 5.81 -5.34
CA TYR A 200 6.79 6.41 -4.05
C TYR A 200 5.89 5.49 -3.22
N HIS A 201 5.15 4.54 -3.84
CA HIS A 201 4.37 3.53 -3.12
C HIS A 201 5.18 2.69 -2.13
N ALA A 202 6.52 2.65 -2.25
CA ALA A 202 7.38 1.90 -1.36
C ALA A 202 7.95 2.74 -0.19
N ALA A 203 7.62 4.04 -0.11
CA ALA A 203 8.09 4.92 0.96
C ALA A 203 7.47 4.53 2.31
N LYS A 204 8.33 4.41 3.34
CA LYS A 204 7.91 4.10 4.70
C LYS A 204 7.52 5.34 5.51
N SER A 205 8.02 6.51 5.11
CA SER A 205 7.75 7.80 5.76
C SER A 205 7.77 8.93 4.74
N ASN A 206 7.26 10.09 5.15
CA ASN A 206 7.28 11.32 4.34
C ASN A 206 8.62 12.08 4.39
N SER A 207 9.60 11.64 5.15
CA SER A 207 10.80 12.43 5.44
C SER A 207 11.51 12.95 4.19
N VAL A 208 11.79 12.07 3.22
CA VAL A 208 12.43 12.46 1.94
C VAL A 208 11.55 13.39 1.13
N ALA A 209 10.25 13.09 1.01
CA ALA A 209 9.31 13.93 0.27
C ALA A 209 9.21 15.34 0.90
N ASN A 210 9.15 15.44 2.23
CA ASN A 210 9.07 16.72 2.95
C ASN A 210 10.32 17.58 2.73
N VAL A 211 11.52 16.99 2.82
CA VAL A 211 12.77 17.73 2.56
C VAL A 211 12.84 18.22 1.11
N LEU A 212 12.51 17.36 0.14
CA LEU A 212 12.49 17.74 -1.27
C LEU A 212 11.44 18.83 -1.55
N THR A 213 10.23 18.72 -0.99
CA THR A 213 9.16 19.71 -1.16
C THR A 213 9.54 21.06 -0.53
N SER A 214 10.18 21.07 0.64
CA SER A 214 10.66 22.31 1.26
C SER A 214 11.81 22.96 0.48
N SER A 215 12.62 22.17 -0.23
CA SER A 215 13.80 22.64 -0.96
C SER A 215 13.49 23.45 -2.21
N VAL A 216 12.24 23.43 -2.72
CA VAL A 216 11.84 24.16 -3.93
C VAL A 216 11.40 25.61 -3.69
N GLY A 217 11.28 26.02 -2.42
CA GLY A 217 10.61 27.27 -2.02
C GLY A 217 11.20 28.58 -2.58
N MET A 218 12.46 28.57 -3.03
CA MET A 218 13.10 29.76 -3.64
C MET A 218 12.98 29.81 -5.16
N ARG A 219 12.40 28.80 -5.79
CA ARG A 219 12.29 28.72 -7.26
C ARG A 219 10.95 29.29 -7.73
N GLU A 220 10.98 30.05 -8.81
CA GLU A 220 9.77 30.70 -9.36
C GLU A 220 8.75 29.68 -9.94
N GLN A 221 9.25 28.66 -10.65
CA GLN A 221 8.40 27.64 -11.27
C GLN A 221 8.98 26.23 -11.09
N PRO A 222 9.10 25.75 -9.84
CA PRO A 222 9.63 24.42 -9.61
C PRO A 222 8.72 23.33 -10.19
N LEU A 223 9.25 22.11 -10.35
CA LEU A 223 8.48 20.94 -10.74
C LEU A 223 8.74 19.76 -9.78
N MET A 224 7.73 19.39 -9.06
CA MET A 224 7.73 18.22 -8.17
C MET A 224 7.01 17.09 -8.87
N LEU A 225 7.71 15.98 -9.17
CA LEU A 225 7.16 14.86 -9.93
C LEU A 225 7.17 13.59 -9.09
N TYR A 226 5.99 13.13 -8.69
CA TYR A 226 5.77 11.86 -8.01
C TYR A 226 5.30 10.83 -9.05
N ILE A 227 6.06 9.75 -9.22
CA ILE A 227 5.69 8.67 -10.11
C ILE A 227 5.67 7.34 -9.38
N THR A 228 4.63 6.54 -9.63
CA THR A 228 4.44 5.31 -8.86
C THR A 228 3.58 4.29 -9.60
N THR A 229 3.58 3.05 -9.12
CA THR A 229 2.49 2.09 -9.28
C THR A 229 1.68 2.05 -8.00
N ALA A 230 0.57 1.32 -7.99
CA ALA A 230 -0.10 0.95 -6.76
C ALA A 230 0.84 0.17 -5.82
N GLY A 231 0.58 0.25 -4.54
CA GLY A 231 1.35 -0.39 -3.47
C GLY A 231 0.56 -1.42 -2.69
N PHE A 232 1.22 -1.97 -1.65
CA PHE A 232 0.67 -3.01 -0.78
C PHE A 232 0.26 -2.48 0.60
N ASP A 233 0.37 -1.19 0.83
CA ASP A 233 0.07 -0.56 2.11
C ASP A 233 -0.73 0.72 1.90
N THR A 234 -2.03 0.66 2.19
CA THR A 234 -2.96 1.79 2.10
C THR A 234 -2.83 2.79 3.25
N THR A 235 -1.90 2.55 4.19
CA THR A 235 -1.59 3.49 5.28
C THR A 235 -0.34 4.31 5.01
N ASN A 236 0.40 3.98 3.94
CA ASN A 236 1.65 4.66 3.63
C ASN A 236 1.44 6.09 3.09
N PRO A 237 2.50 6.92 3.13
CA PRO A 237 2.43 8.32 2.69
C PRO A 237 1.96 8.52 1.26
N CYS A 238 2.34 7.63 0.35
CA CYS A 238 1.93 7.72 -1.06
C CYS A 238 0.42 7.54 -1.23
N TYR A 239 -0.19 6.61 -0.46
CA TYR A 239 -1.65 6.42 -0.51
C TYR A 239 -2.40 7.61 0.09
N GLN A 240 -1.87 8.23 1.15
CA GLN A 240 -2.45 9.45 1.72
C GLN A 240 -2.40 10.61 0.72
N LEU A 241 -1.25 10.79 0.05
CA LEU A 241 -1.10 11.79 -1.01
C LEU A 241 -2.06 11.53 -2.17
N ARG A 242 -2.18 10.26 -2.61
CA ARG A 242 -3.15 9.82 -3.62
C ARG A 242 -4.58 10.20 -3.24
N SER A 243 -4.97 10.00 -1.99
CA SER A 243 -6.31 10.34 -1.50
C SER A 243 -6.58 11.85 -1.61
N THR A 244 -5.61 12.69 -1.26
CA THR A 244 -5.69 14.14 -1.44
C THR A 244 -5.87 14.52 -2.90
N TYR A 245 -5.15 13.88 -3.82
CA TYR A 245 -5.28 14.16 -5.26
C TYR A 245 -6.62 13.70 -5.83
N ILE A 246 -7.19 12.61 -5.31
CA ILE A 246 -8.55 12.19 -5.66
C ILE A 246 -9.57 13.22 -5.19
N ASP A 247 -9.43 13.76 -3.98
CA ASP A 247 -10.32 14.82 -3.48
C ASP A 247 -10.23 16.10 -4.33
N ILE A 248 -9.05 16.40 -4.91
CA ILE A 248 -8.91 17.49 -5.89
C ILE A 248 -9.63 17.15 -7.22
N LEU A 249 -9.51 15.92 -7.71
CA LEU A 249 -10.20 15.48 -8.93
C LEU A 249 -11.72 15.48 -8.76
N ASP A 250 -12.21 15.09 -7.57
CA ASP A 250 -13.63 15.11 -7.21
C ASP A 250 -14.17 16.53 -6.94
N GLY A 251 -13.29 17.55 -6.90
CA GLY A 251 -13.67 18.93 -6.61
C GLY A 251 -13.93 19.25 -5.14
N LYS A 252 -13.64 18.33 -4.22
CA LYS A 252 -13.74 18.54 -2.77
C LYS A 252 -12.65 19.49 -2.27
N LEU A 253 -11.47 19.45 -2.88
CA LEU A 253 -10.35 20.35 -2.65
C LEU A 253 -10.02 21.11 -3.93
N GLN A 254 -9.50 22.33 -3.81
CA GLN A 254 -9.11 23.16 -4.95
C GLN A 254 -7.63 23.54 -4.86
N ASP A 255 -6.84 23.01 -5.78
CA ASP A 255 -5.45 23.40 -5.99
C ASP A 255 -5.07 23.21 -7.47
N ASP A 256 -5.01 24.32 -8.20
CA ASP A 256 -4.70 24.29 -9.64
C ASP A 256 -3.19 24.10 -9.91
N SER A 257 -2.34 24.22 -8.91
CA SER A 257 -0.91 23.92 -9.06
C SER A 257 -0.60 22.43 -9.13
N ILE A 258 -1.60 21.58 -8.84
CA ILE A 258 -1.48 20.12 -8.82
C ILE A 258 -2.12 19.52 -10.07
N PHE A 259 -1.39 18.62 -10.72
CA PHE A 259 -1.91 17.74 -11.77
C PHE A 259 -1.74 16.29 -11.38
N SER A 260 -2.80 15.50 -11.48
CA SER A 260 -2.75 14.05 -11.18
C SER A 260 -3.33 13.22 -12.33
N ALA A 261 -2.64 12.12 -12.66
CA ALA A 261 -3.08 11.11 -13.62
C ALA A 261 -3.00 9.72 -12.96
N ILE A 262 -4.16 9.19 -12.58
CA ILE A 262 -4.29 7.93 -11.84
C ILE A 262 -4.98 6.91 -12.75
N TYR A 263 -4.20 5.95 -13.27
CA TYR A 263 -4.66 4.85 -14.12
C TYR A 263 -4.84 3.59 -13.28
N THR A 264 -6.06 3.20 -13.01
CA THR A 264 -6.43 2.02 -12.20
C THR A 264 -7.71 1.42 -12.76
N LEU A 265 -8.19 0.33 -12.18
CA LEU A 265 -9.55 -0.16 -12.43
C LEU A 265 -10.56 0.62 -11.58
N ASP A 266 -11.80 0.70 -12.04
CA ASP A 266 -12.90 1.28 -11.27
C ASP A 266 -13.46 0.25 -10.27
N ASP A 267 -14.16 0.74 -9.24
CA ASP A 267 -14.85 -0.14 -8.31
C ASP A 267 -15.92 -0.95 -9.06
N GLY A 268 -15.86 -2.28 -8.91
CA GLY A 268 -16.76 -3.21 -9.58
C GLY A 268 -16.25 -3.76 -10.92
N ASP A 269 -15.11 -3.26 -11.45
CA ASP A 269 -14.48 -3.88 -12.61
C ASP A 269 -13.97 -5.29 -12.27
N ASP A 270 -14.26 -6.27 -13.14
CA ASP A 270 -13.71 -7.61 -13.01
C ASP A 270 -12.29 -7.67 -13.59
N ILE A 271 -11.33 -8.09 -12.77
CA ILE A 271 -9.93 -8.27 -13.22
C ILE A 271 -9.77 -9.36 -14.31
N GLU A 272 -10.77 -10.21 -14.51
CA GLU A 272 -10.78 -11.23 -15.57
C GLU A 272 -11.31 -10.68 -16.90
N ASP A 273 -11.99 -9.54 -16.89
CA ASP A 273 -12.48 -8.89 -18.11
C ASP A 273 -11.34 -8.15 -18.83
N GLU A 274 -11.02 -8.59 -20.04
CA GLU A 274 -9.94 -8.02 -20.86
C GLU A 274 -10.20 -6.59 -21.31
N GLU A 275 -11.45 -6.17 -21.40
CA GLU A 275 -11.83 -4.86 -21.90
C GLU A 275 -11.57 -3.75 -20.86
N VAL A 276 -11.50 -4.10 -19.57
CA VAL A 276 -11.19 -3.13 -18.52
C VAL A 276 -9.68 -2.92 -18.32
N TRP A 277 -8.83 -3.82 -18.81
CA TRP A 277 -7.37 -3.74 -18.57
C TRP A 277 -6.75 -2.47 -19.14
N ILE A 278 -7.31 -1.93 -20.22
CA ILE A 278 -6.84 -0.67 -20.83
C ILE A 278 -6.96 0.52 -19.85
N LYS A 279 -7.87 0.47 -18.86
CA LYS A 279 -8.05 1.52 -17.85
C LYS A 279 -6.79 1.70 -16.98
N CYS A 280 -6.09 0.62 -16.67
CA CYS A 280 -4.86 0.64 -15.87
C CYS A 280 -3.58 0.51 -16.70
N GLN A 281 -3.69 -0.01 -17.94
CA GLN A 281 -2.60 -0.25 -18.88
C GLN A 281 -2.80 0.58 -20.16
N PRO A 282 -2.60 1.91 -20.13
CA PRO A 282 -2.87 2.77 -21.31
C PRO A 282 -1.95 2.48 -22.50
N ASN A 283 -0.93 1.64 -22.34
CA ASN A 283 -0.05 1.11 -23.38
C ASN A 283 -0.29 -0.39 -23.66
N LEU A 284 -1.50 -0.90 -23.37
CA LEU A 284 -1.87 -2.28 -23.66
C LEU A 284 -1.59 -2.61 -25.12
N ASP A 285 -1.06 -3.80 -25.40
CA ASP A 285 -0.59 -4.32 -26.68
C ASP A 285 0.58 -3.56 -27.34
N LEU A 286 0.98 -2.43 -26.78
CA LEU A 286 2.21 -1.74 -27.17
C LEU A 286 3.42 -2.21 -26.37
N THR A 287 3.29 -2.28 -25.05
CA THR A 287 4.37 -2.65 -24.12
C THR A 287 4.06 -3.93 -23.33
N VAL A 288 2.86 -4.09 -22.87
CA VAL A 288 2.33 -5.30 -22.21
C VAL A 288 1.20 -5.82 -23.08
N THR A 289 1.26 -7.09 -23.47
CA THR A 289 0.22 -7.69 -24.33
C THR A 289 -0.89 -8.32 -23.51
N LYS A 290 -2.09 -8.43 -24.09
CA LYS A 290 -3.23 -9.15 -23.48
C LYS A 290 -2.85 -10.60 -23.16
N GLU A 291 -2.08 -11.28 -24.02
CA GLU A 291 -1.63 -12.66 -23.81
C GLU A 291 -0.72 -12.76 -22.56
N TYR A 292 0.15 -11.78 -22.34
CA TYR A 292 0.98 -11.77 -21.13
C TYR A 292 0.12 -11.64 -19.86
N ILE A 293 -0.86 -10.73 -19.85
CA ILE A 293 -1.77 -10.56 -18.72
C ILE A 293 -2.58 -11.84 -18.47
N LYS A 294 -3.13 -12.46 -19.52
CA LYS A 294 -3.83 -13.77 -19.44
C LYS A 294 -2.94 -14.85 -18.83
N SER A 295 -1.70 -14.94 -19.27
CA SER A 295 -0.74 -15.90 -18.71
C SER A 295 -0.49 -15.68 -17.21
N GLN A 296 -0.37 -14.44 -16.77
CA GLN A 296 -0.22 -14.14 -15.34
C GLN A 296 -1.52 -14.42 -14.56
N LEU A 297 -2.68 -14.09 -15.11
CA LEU A 297 -3.97 -14.40 -14.50
C LEU A 297 -4.18 -15.91 -14.31
N ASN A 298 -3.81 -16.72 -15.30
CA ASN A 298 -3.86 -18.19 -15.17
C ASN A 298 -2.95 -18.71 -14.05
N LYS A 299 -1.78 -18.10 -13.85
CA LYS A 299 -0.92 -18.44 -12.70
C LYS A 299 -1.59 -18.10 -11.37
N VAL A 300 -2.29 -16.98 -11.30
CA VAL A 300 -3.06 -16.58 -10.10
C VAL A 300 -4.17 -17.57 -9.79
N LYS A 301 -4.88 -18.08 -10.80
CA LYS A 301 -5.92 -19.12 -10.63
C LYS A 301 -5.35 -20.40 -10.01
N ASN A 302 -4.10 -20.74 -10.35
CA ASN A 302 -3.42 -21.91 -9.81
C ASN A 302 -2.69 -21.63 -8.46
N SER A 303 -2.44 -20.37 -8.14
CA SER A 303 -1.76 -19.97 -6.91
C SER A 303 -2.30 -18.62 -6.40
N PRO A 304 -3.30 -18.61 -5.50
CA PRO A 304 -3.92 -17.40 -4.97
C PRO A 304 -2.94 -16.41 -4.32
N LEU A 305 -1.77 -16.88 -3.84
CA LEU A 305 -0.70 -16.03 -3.29
C LEU A 305 -0.18 -14.99 -4.30
N LEU A 306 -0.32 -15.26 -5.60
CA LEU A 306 0.10 -14.36 -6.66
C LEU A 306 -0.92 -13.24 -6.94
N LEU A 307 -2.15 -13.34 -6.40
CA LEU A 307 -3.26 -12.44 -6.70
C LEU A 307 -2.94 -10.98 -6.33
N THR A 308 -2.42 -10.77 -5.13
CA THR A 308 -2.09 -9.42 -4.65
C THR A 308 -1.02 -8.75 -5.51
N ASN A 309 0.01 -9.51 -5.90
CA ASN A 309 1.05 -9.00 -6.80
C ASN A 309 0.48 -8.70 -8.20
N PHE A 310 -0.39 -9.54 -8.73
CA PHE A 310 -1.08 -9.34 -10.00
C PHE A 310 -1.93 -8.06 -9.96
N LYS A 311 -2.81 -7.93 -8.95
CA LYS A 311 -3.65 -6.74 -8.74
C LYS A 311 -2.81 -5.47 -8.65
N THR A 312 -1.74 -5.48 -7.86
CA THR A 312 -0.93 -4.28 -7.61
C THR A 312 -0.07 -3.90 -8.81
N LYS A 313 0.62 -4.85 -9.45
CA LYS A 313 1.65 -4.55 -10.44
C LYS A 313 1.13 -4.49 -11.88
N LEU A 314 0.08 -5.27 -12.20
CA LEU A 314 -0.50 -5.31 -13.54
C LEU A 314 -1.84 -4.57 -13.63
N MET A 315 -2.70 -4.67 -12.62
CA MET A 315 -4.00 -3.98 -12.60
C MET A 315 -3.95 -2.62 -11.90
N ASN A 316 -2.81 -2.29 -11.29
CA ASN A 316 -2.58 -1.02 -10.59
C ASN A 316 -3.64 -0.73 -9.51
N ILE A 317 -4.04 -1.77 -8.78
CA ILE A 317 -5.00 -1.69 -7.68
C ILE A 317 -4.22 -1.69 -6.36
N TRP A 318 -4.47 -0.72 -5.50
CA TRP A 318 -3.92 -0.71 -4.16
C TRP A 318 -4.52 -1.85 -3.33
N CYS A 319 -3.64 -2.62 -2.70
CA CYS A 319 -4.00 -3.72 -1.83
C CYS A 319 -3.50 -3.45 -0.42
N SER A 320 -4.22 -3.93 0.58
CA SER A 320 -3.83 -3.75 1.98
C SER A 320 -2.73 -4.71 2.45
N ASN A 321 -2.38 -5.75 1.65
CA ASN A 321 -1.46 -6.81 2.06
C ASN A 321 -0.46 -7.17 0.94
N ALA A 322 0.83 -7.14 1.26
CA ALA A 322 1.93 -7.50 0.35
C ALA A 322 2.01 -9.01 0.04
N GLY A 323 1.55 -9.86 0.98
CA GLY A 323 1.60 -11.33 0.90
C GLY A 323 0.28 -12.01 0.52
N GLY A 324 -0.78 -11.24 0.27
CA GLY A 324 -2.16 -11.76 0.22
C GLY A 324 -2.75 -11.84 1.63
N GLU A 325 -4.09 -11.75 1.73
CA GLU A 325 -4.78 -12.06 2.99
C GLU A 325 -4.50 -13.54 3.33
N TRP A 326 -4.04 -13.82 4.52
CA TRP A 326 -3.86 -15.20 4.99
C TRP A 326 -5.17 -16.00 4.84
N ILE A 327 -6.24 -15.46 5.42
CA ILE A 327 -7.61 -15.97 5.25
C ILE A 327 -8.42 -14.82 4.69
N GLY A 328 -8.94 -14.97 3.47
CA GLY A 328 -9.68 -13.91 2.79
C GLY A 328 -10.82 -13.36 3.65
N SER A 329 -11.03 -12.05 3.64
CA SER A 329 -12.03 -11.36 4.44
C SER A 329 -13.46 -11.91 4.24
N ASN A 330 -13.77 -12.43 3.05
CA ASN A 330 -15.01 -13.11 2.74
C ASN A 330 -15.22 -14.38 3.59
N TYR A 331 -14.18 -15.20 3.79
CA TYR A 331 -14.27 -16.40 4.64
C TYR A 331 -14.46 -16.02 6.11
N ILE A 332 -13.71 -15.02 6.61
CA ILE A 332 -13.86 -14.53 7.98
C ILE A 332 -15.27 -13.99 8.20
N GLN A 333 -15.83 -13.25 7.23
CA GLN A 333 -17.19 -12.74 7.33
C GLN A 333 -18.25 -13.86 7.33
N GLN A 334 -18.10 -14.87 6.49
CA GLN A 334 -18.98 -16.05 6.45
C GLN A 334 -18.91 -16.87 7.74
N CYS A 335 -17.75 -16.92 8.38
CA CYS A 335 -17.52 -17.59 9.66
C CYS A 335 -17.91 -16.74 10.88
N THR A 336 -18.39 -15.50 10.71
CA THR A 336 -18.77 -14.62 11.81
C THR A 336 -20.23 -14.84 12.20
N ALA A 337 -20.50 -15.10 13.49
CA ALA A 337 -21.84 -15.25 14.02
C ALA A 337 -21.97 -14.60 15.41
N LYS A 338 -23.19 -14.21 15.78
CA LYS A 338 -23.47 -13.76 17.14
C LYS A 338 -23.89 -14.98 17.97
N PHE A 339 -23.20 -15.21 19.07
CA PHE A 339 -23.54 -16.22 20.06
C PHE A 339 -23.14 -15.76 21.47
N ASP A 340 -23.77 -16.34 22.49
CA ASP A 340 -23.43 -16.11 23.89
C ASP A 340 -22.94 -17.41 24.54
N LEU A 341 -22.01 -17.34 25.51
CA LEU A 341 -21.50 -18.51 26.20
C LEU A 341 -22.58 -19.21 27.04
N SER A 342 -23.65 -18.50 27.41
CA SER A 342 -24.80 -19.05 28.12
C SER A 342 -25.82 -19.75 27.21
N ASP A 343 -25.61 -19.75 25.88
CA ASP A 343 -26.50 -20.45 24.97
C ASP A 343 -26.52 -21.95 25.27
N SER A 344 -27.71 -22.55 25.25
CA SER A 344 -27.92 -23.95 25.64
C SER A 344 -27.08 -24.94 24.81
N MET A 345 -26.66 -24.56 23.62
CA MET A 345 -25.79 -25.36 22.77
C MET A 345 -24.41 -25.62 23.38
N PHE A 346 -23.93 -24.78 24.30
CA PHE A 346 -22.65 -24.94 24.99
C PHE A 346 -22.77 -25.66 26.34
N SER A 347 -23.98 -26.07 26.75
CA SER A 347 -24.18 -26.74 28.02
C SER A 347 -23.37 -28.05 28.10
N GLY A 348 -22.54 -28.15 29.14
CA GLY A 348 -21.65 -29.31 29.33
C GLY A 348 -20.39 -29.31 28.45
N SER A 349 -20.15 -28.27 27.66
CA SER A 349 -18.91 -28.11 26.89
C SER A 349 -17.80 -27.53 27.77
N SER A 350 -16.54 -27.81 27.40
CA SER A 350 -15.36 -27.17 27.94
C SER A 350 -14.58 -26.47 26.82
N GLY A 351 -13.66 -25.56 27.16
CA GLY A 351 -12.91 -24.79 26.19
C GLY A 351 -11.43 -24.64 26.50
N TYR A 352 -10.69 -24.18 25.55
CA TYR A 352 -9.26 -23.85 25.63
C TYR A 352 -9.11 -22.35 25.53
N LEU A 353 -8.40 -21.75 26.49
CA LEU A 353 -8.18 -20.31 26.50
C LEU A 353 -6.76 -20.01 26.03
N GLY A 354 -6.63 -19.15 25.00
CA GLY A 354 -5.35 -18.60 24.58
C GLY A 354 -5.20 -17.16 25.04
N ILE A 355 -4.00 -16.78 25.46
CA ILE A 355 -3.67 -15.45 25.92
C ILE A 355 -2.51 -14.90 25.10
N ASP A 356 -2.63 -13.63 24.69
CA ASP A 356 -1.54 -12.80 24.16
C ASP A 356 -1.54 -11.49 24.95
N LEU A 357 -0.58 -11.34 25.88
CA LEU A 357 -0.48 -10.20 26.78
C LEU A 357 0.47 -9.15 26.23
N SER A 358 0.10 -7.88 26.41
CA SER A 358 0.96 -6.73 26.14
C SER A 358 0.99 -5.82 27.36
N SER A 359 2.17 -5.26 27.66
CA SER A 359 2.31 -4.40 28.83
C SER A 359 1.95 -2.93 28.60
N THR A 360 2.15 -2.37 27.40
CA THR A 360 2.12 -0.91 27.21
C THR A 360 1.29 -0.42 26.01
N SER A 361 1.62 -0.80 24.80
CA SER A 361 1.04 -0.15 23.58
C SER A 361 0.29 -1.09 22.66
N ASP A 362 0.46 -2.40 22.82
CA ASP A 362 -0.25 -3.40 22.04
C ASP A 362 -1.54 -3.82 22.75
N LEU A 363 -2.48 -4.39 22.00
CA LEU A 363 -3.69 -4.97 22.58
C LEU A 363 -3.32 -6.19 23.42
N THR A 364 -3.90 -6.32 24.62
CA THR A 364 -3.98 -7.61 25.30
C THR A 364 -5.23 -8.31 24.80
N ALA A 365 -5.09 -9.56 24.38
CA ALA A 365 -6.18 -10.36 23.88
C ALA A 365 -6.26 -11.71 24.62
N ILE A 366 -7.48 -12.13 24.94
CA ILE A 366 -7.79 -13.50 25.34
C ILE A 366 -8.81 -14.08 24.36
N SER A 367 -8.67 -15.35 24.03
CA SER A 367 -9.56 -16.07 23.12
C SER A 367 -9.96 -17.41 23.72
N LEU A 368 -11.24 -17.61 23.95
CA LEU A 368 -11.81 -18.90 24.31
C LEU A 368 -12.19 -19.65 23.03
N MET A 369 -11.64 -20.84 22.83
CA MET A 369 -12.00 -21.78 21.77
C MET A 369 -12.81 -22.92 22.38
N ILE A 370 -14.02 -23.16 21.84
CA ILE A 370 -14.91 -24.24 22.25
C ILE A 370 -15.08 -25.19 21.07
N PRO A 371 -14.54 -26.43 21.15
CA PRO A 371 -14.84 -27.45 20.15
C PRO A 371 -16.25 -28.01 20.41
N LEU A 372 -17.12 -27.95 19.44
CA LEU A 372 -18.50 -28.44 19.55
C LEU A 372 -18.91 -29.15 18.26
N SER A 373 -19.09 -30.46 18.33
CA SER A 373 -19.35 -31.33 17.19
C SER A 373 -18.26 -31.21 16.13
N ASP A 374 -18.57 -30.68 14.95
CA ASP A 374 -17.64 -30.47 13.86
C ASP A 374 -17.22 -29.01 13.65
N LYS A 375 -17.58 -28.13 14.62
CA LYS A 375 -17.30 -26.70 14.60
C LYS A 375 -16.41 -26.24 15.76
N TYR A 376 -15.73 -25.14 15.54
CA TYR A 376 -14.82 -24.51 16.48
C TYR A 376 -15.27 -23.07 16.72
N TYR A 377 -15.77 -22.77 17.91
CA TYR A 377 -16.28 -21.46 18.28
C TYR A 377 -15.19 -20.65 18.96
N PHE A 378 -14.95 -19.44 18.49
CA PHE A 378 -13.94 -18.53 19.04
C PHE A 378 -14.62 -17.27 19.54
N LYS A 379 -14.49 -16.97 20.83
CA LYS A 379 -14.92 -15.72 21.45
C LYS A 379 -13.72 -14.99 22.03
N ASN A 380 -13.57 -13.70 21.64
CA ASN A 380 -12.41 -12.90 22.00
C ASN A 380 -12.78 -11.71 22.88
N TRP A 381 -11.93 -11.39 23.84
CA TRP A 381 -11.96 -10.17 24.63
C TRP A 381 -10.63 -9.43 24.45
N TYR A 382 -10.73 -8.10 24.40
CA TYR A 382 -9.59 -7.22 24.15
C TYR A 382 -9.50 -6.17 25.25
N TYR A 383 -8.28 -5.85 25.66
CA TYR A 383 -7.99 -4.90 26.71
C TYR A 383 -6.92 -3.91 26.25
N LEU A 384 -7.03 -2.65 26.71
CA LEU A 384 -6.11 -1.58 26.37
C LEU A 384 -6.03 -0.60 27.54
N PRO A 385 -4.85 -0.05 27.89
CA PRO A 385 -4.74 0.98 28.91
C PRO A 385 -5.34 2.30 28.41
N GLU A 386 -5.89 3.10 29.32
CA GLU A 386 -6.58 4.34 29.00
C GLU A 386 -5.69 5.37 28.30
N SER A 387 -4.39 5.43 28.65
CA SER A 387 -3.42 6.32 28.00
C SER A 387 -3.33 6.12 26.48
N THR A 388 -3.45 4.87 26.02
CA THR A 388 -3.33 4.53 24.59
C THR A 388 -4.54 5.02 23.76
N LEU A 389 -5.67 5.35 24.39
CA LEU A 389 -6.82 5.94 23.68
C LEU A 389 -6.57 7.37 23.19
N GLN A 390 -5.64 8.08 23.79
CA GLN A 390 -5.37 9.49 23.49
C GLN A 390 -4.28 9.65 22.42
N GLU A 391 -3.50 8.60 22.15
CA GLU A 391 -2.33 8.65 21.29
C GLU A 391 -2.37 7.58 20.20
N GLY A 392 -1.69 7.83 19.08
CA GLY A 392 -1.49 6.86 18.01
C GLY A 392 -2.56 6.86 16.91
N ALA A 393 -2.23 6.22 15.79
CA ALA A 393 -3.04 6.21 14.57
C ALA A 393 -4.36 5.41 14.70
N ASN A 394 -4.47 4.52 15.68
CA ASN A 394 -5.67 3.70 15.90
C ASN A 394 -6.68 4.30 16.89
N ARG A 395 -6.41 5.50 17.44
CA ARG A 395 -7.23 6.13 18.50
C ARG A 395 -8.74 6.20 18.19
N GLU A 396 -9.09 6.54 16.96
CA GLU A 396 -10.49 6.67 16.56
C GLU A 396 -11.21 5.32 16.53
N LYS A 397 -10.53 4.28 16.02
CA LYS A 397 -11.05 2.89 16.02
C LYS A 397 -11.21 2.39 17.45
N TYR A 398 -10.22 2.60 18.31
CA TYR A 398 -10.28 2.18 19.71
C TYR A 398 -11.41 2.90 20.47
N ALA A 399 -11.59 4.20 20.26
CA ALA A 399 -12.70 4.95 20.83
C ALA A 399 -14.08 4.46 20.34
N GLN A 400 -14.19 4.08 19.08
CA GLN A 400 -15.41 3.49 18.51
C GLN A 400 -15.70 2.12 19.15
N TRP A 401 -14.71 1.22 19.22
CA TRP A 401 -14.89 -0.13 19.77
C TRP A 401 -15.16 -0.12 21.28
N LYS A 402 -14.56 0.83 22.01
CA LYS A 402 -14.92 1.10 23.41
C LYS A 402 -16.40 1.44 23.54
N ARG A 403 -16.92 2.41 22.74
CA ARG A 403 -18.34 2.79 22.78
C ARG A 403 -19.29 1.65 22.40
N GLN A 404 -18.84 0.76 21.53
CA GLN A 404 -19.62 -0.41 21.09
C GLN A 404 -19.50 -1.62 22.04
N GLY A 405 -18.65 -1.56 23.08
CA GLY A 405 -18.47 -2.64 24.05
C GLY A 405 -17.57 -3.79 23.60
N TYR A 406 -16.82 -3.61 22.50
CA TYR A 406 -15.88 -4.64 21.99
C TYR A 406 -14.46 -4.53 22.54
N LEU A 407 -14.11 -3.39 23.16
CA LEU A 407 -12.80 -3.12 23.72
C LEU A 407 -12.93 -2.68 25.18
N ASN A 408 -12.31 -3.43 26.08
CA ASN A 408 -12.24 -3.12 27.49
C ASN A 408 -11.08 -2.16 27.77
N ILE A 409 -11.36 -1.08 28.48
CA ILE A 409 -10.34 -0.11 28.86
C ILE A 409 -10.00 -0.30 30.32
N THR A 410 -8.71 -0.43 30.64
CA THR A 410 -8.18 -0.49 31.99
C THR A 410 -7.59 0.86 32.38
N SER A 411 -7.71 1.24 33.66
CA SER A 411 -7.20 2.52 34.17
C SER A 411 -5.67 2.56 34.16
N GLY A 412 -5.11 3.74 33.86
CA GLY A 412 -3.66 3.96 33.92
C GLY A 412 -2.93 3.78 32.58
N ASN A 413 -1.60 3.59 32.66
CA ASN A 413 -0.69 3.54 31.51
C ASN A 413 -0.28 2.12 31.08
N VAL A 414 -0.74 1.10 31.81
CA VAL A 414 -0.49 -0.33 31.56
C VAL A 414 -1.80 -1.09 31.70
N VAL A 415 -1.89 -2.26 31.05
CA VAL A 415 -3.06 -3.12 31.19
C VAL A 415 -3.17 -3.64 32.62
N ASP A 416 -4.35 -3.47 33.24
CA ASP A 416 -4.62 -4.06 34.56
C ASP A 416 -4.93 -5.56 34.38
N TYR A 417 -3.96 -6.39 34.69
CA TYR A 417 -4.08 -7.84 34.60
C TYR A 417 -5.06 -8.44 35.65
N ASN A 418 -5.33 -7.75 36.77
CA ASN A 418 -6.35 -8.23 37.72
C ASN A 418 -7.73 -8.23 37.07
N ARG A 419 -8.01 -7.25 36.21
CA ARG A 419 -9.25 -7.21 35.44
C ARG A 419 -9.31 -8.39 34.47
N VAL A 420 -8.23 -8.68 33.74
CA VAL A 420 -8.17 -9.80 32.79
C VAL A 420 -8.38 -11.13 33.53
N ILE A 421 -7.73 -11.32 34.70
CA ILE A 421 -7.86 -12.50 35.52
C ILE A 421 -9.31 -12.66 36.03
N SER A 422 -9.93 -11.59 36.51
CA SER A 422 -11.34 -11.61 36.96
C SER A 422 -12.28 -12.00 35.81
N ASP A 423 -12.07 -11.49 34.61
CA ASP A 423 -12.89 -11.86 33.45
C ASP A 423 -12.69 -13.34 33.07
N ILE A 424 -11.46 -13.90 33.20
CA ILE A 424 -11.18 -15.35 33.00
C ILE A 424 -11.93 -16.19 34.04
N GLU A 425 -11.96 -15.76 35.30
CA GLU A 425 -12.72 -16.48 36.37
C GLU A 425 -14.22 -16.49 36.04
N GLU A 426 -14.78 -15.37 35.54
CA GLU A 426 -16.19 -15.35 35.16
C GLU A 426 -16.47 -16.22 33.92
N ILE A 427 -15.57 -16.23 32.92
CA ILE A 427 -15.68 -17.14 31.77
C ILE A 427 -15.67 -18.60 32.25
N ASN A 428 -14.78 -18.96 33.15
CA ASN A 428 -14.65 -20.33 33.66
C ASN A 428 -15.89 -20.83 34.44
N LYS A 429 -16.66 -19.92 35.04
CA LYS A 429 -17.95 -20.26 35.66
C LYS A 429 -19.01 -20.70 34.66
N ILE A 430 -18.94 -20.19 33.42
CA ILE A 430 -19.89 -20.46 32.34
C ILE A 430 -19.42 -21.65 31.50
N ILE A 431 -18.17 -21.62 31.06
CA ILE A 431 -17.52 -22.66 30.24
C ILE A 431 -16.24 -23.09 30.96
N PRO A 432 -16.14 -24.31 31.51
CA PRO A 432 -14.92 -24.81 32.13
C PRO A 432 -13.72 -24.72 31.18
N ILE A 433 -12.62 -24.13 31.67
CA ILE A 433 -11.39 -23.97 30.91
C ILE A 433 -10.44 -25.14 31.21
N GLU A 434 -10.19 -25.99 30.21
CA GLU A 434 -9.32 -27.15 30.28
C GLU A 434 -7.84 -26.75 30.39
N CYS A 435 -7.45 -25.75 29.63
CA CYS A 435 -6.08 -25.26 29.58
C CYS A 435 -6.05 -23.79 29.19
N ILE A 436 -5.19 -23.02 29.84
CA ILE A 436 -4.80 -21.65 29.46
C ILE A 436 -3.43 -21.72 28.82
N SER A 437 -3.35 -21.33 27.53
CA SER A 437 -2.10 -21.29 26.78
C SER A 437 -1.63 -19.85 26.54
N TYR A 438 -0.32 -19.62 26.66
CA TYR A 438 0.26 -18.28 26.66
C TYR A 438 1.67 -18.24 26.06
N ASP A 439 2.10 -17.06 25.58
CA ASP A 439 3.49 -16.83 25.21
C ASP A 439 4.38 -16.65 26.46
N GLN A 440 5.38 -17.51 26.58
CA GLN A 440 6.27 -17.58 27.75
C GLN A 440 7.00 -16.26 28.03
N TRP A 441 7.26 -15.44 27.03
CA TRP A 441 8.11 -14.26 27.15
C TRP A 441 7.45 -13.03 27.80
N GLN A 442 6.12 -13.00 27.87
CA GLN A 442 5.39 -11.78 28.28
C GLN A 442 4.48 -11.91 29.50
N SER A 443 4.38 -13.09 30.12
CA SER A 443 3.17 -13.39 30.90
C SER A 443 3.40 -13.75 32.39
N THR A 444 4.58 -13.56 32.97
CA THR A 444 4.99 -14.20 34.22
C THR A 444 4.06 -13.89 35.39
N MET A 445 3.69 -12.65 35.68
CA MET A 445 2.92 -12.29 36.88
C MET A 445 1.44 -12.73 36.79
N ALA A 446 0.78 -12.45 35.66
CA ALA A 446 -0.62 -12.84 35.46
C ALA A 446 -0.79 -14.37 35.46
N ILE A 447 0.14 -15.09 34.85
CA ILE A 447 0.13 -16.54 34.77
C ILE A 447 0.38 -17.17 36.14
N THR A 448 1.28 -16.62 36.96
CA THR A 448 1.49 -17.08 38.34
C THR A 448 0.20 -16.98 39.13
N GLN A 449 -0.50 -15.85 39.09
CA GLN A 449 -1.78 -15.67 39.78
C GLN A 449 -2.87 -16.62 39.28
N LEU A 450 -2.97 -16.87 37.97
CA LEU A 450 -3.92 -17.84 37.41
C LEU A 450 -3.60 -19.25 37.87
N THR A 451 -2.31 -19.63 37.95
CA THR A 451 -1.88 -20.94 38.44
C THR A 451 -2.19 -21.10 39.93
N GLU A 452 -1.95 -20.05 40.74
CA GLU A 452 -2.31 -20.04 42.18
C GLU A 452 -3.82 -20.18 42.41
N LYS A 453 -4.64 -19.71 41.46
CA LYS A 453 -6.11 -19.87 41.45
C LYS A 453 -6.56 -21.25 40.95
N GLY A 454 -5.63 -22.14 40.59
CA GLY A 454 -5.91 -23.53 40.19
C GLY A 454 -6.12 -23.74 38.67
N PHE A 455 -5.86 -22.76 37.84
CA PHE A 455 -5.93 -22.95 36.38
C PHE A 455 -4.73 -23.75 35.86
N ASN A 456 -4.98 -24.63 34.89
CA ASN A 456 -3.95 -25.35 34.15
C ASN A 456 -3.31 -24.43 33.09
N CYS A 457 -2.23 -23.74 33.47
CA CYS A 457 -1.54 -22.80 32.57
C CYS A 457 -0.33 -23.47 31.90
N GLN A 458 -0.27 -23.45 30.57
CA GLN A 458 0.79 -24.07 29.78
C GLN A 458 1.38 -23.12 28.75
N PRO A 459 2.71 -22.99 28.67
CA PRO A 459 3.33 -22.15 27.63
C PRO A 459 3.12 -22.76 26.24
N TYR A 460 2.99 -21.87 25.24
CA TYR A 460 2.95 -22.24 23.83
C TYR A 460 4.03 -21.47 23.07
N SER A 461 4.89 -22.20 22.35
CA SER A 461 6.02 -21.62 21.64
C SER A 461 5.58 -20.78 20.42
N GLN A 462 6.13 -19.58 20.27
CA GLN A 462 5.85 -18.67 19.17
C GLN A 462 6.78 -18.84 17.96
N THR A 463 7.56 -19.94 17.91
CA THR A 463 8.40 -20.28 16.75
C THR A 463 7.54 -20.64 15.54
N THR A 464 8.09 -20.47 14.33
CA THR A 464 7.39 -20.81 13.08
C THR A 464 6.96 -22.28 13.06
N GLY A 465 7.84 -23.18 13.54
CA GLY A 465 7.53 -24.61 13.62
C GLY A 465 6.37 -24.95 14.57
N ALA A 466 6.32 -24.32 15.77
CA ALA A 466 5.24 -24.57 16.72
C ALA A 466 3.89 -24.01 16.23
N LEU A 467 3.90 -22.81 15.64
CA LEU A 467 2.71 -22.16 15.11
C LEU A 467 2.24 -22.74 13.76
N ASN A 468 3.06 -23.53 13.06
CA ASN A 468 2.70 -24.06 11.74
C ASN A 468 1.38 -24.87 11.76
N LYS A 469 1.27 -25.84 12.66
CA LYS A 469 0.08 -26.71 12.77
C LYS A 469 -1.20 -25.91 13.04
N PRO A 470 -1.29 -25.06 14.08
CA PRO A 470 -2.50 -24.29 14.33
C PRO A 470 -2.78 -23.25 13.24
N THR A 471 -1.77 -22.67 12.58
CA THR A 471 -1.95 -21.72 11.47
C THR A 471 -2.61 -22.39 10.27
N ARG A 472 -2.08 -23.55 9.82
CA ARG A 472 -2.68 -24.31 8.72
C ARG A 472 -4.08 -24.82 9.06
N TYR A 473 -4.26 -25.29 10.29
CA TYR A 473 -5.57 -25.79 10.73
C TYR A 473 -6.62 -24.68 10.81
N MET A 474 -6.28 -23.50 11.30
CA MET A 474 -7.15 -22.33 11.31
C MET A 474 -7.61 -21.98 9.87
N GLU A 475 -6.70 -22.00 8.91
CA GLU A 475 -7.05 -21.76 7.51
C GLU A 475 -8.04 -22.80 6.97
N ILE A 476 -7.82 -24.08 7.28
CA ILE A 476 -8.71 -25.18 6.86
C ILE A 476 -10.11 -25.00 7.44
N ILE A 477 -10.22 -24.78 8.76
CA ILE A 477 -11.54 -24.66 9.40
C ILE A 477 -12.28 -23.38 8.99
N ALA A 478 -11.58 -22.29 8.72
CA ALA A 478 -12.20 -21.07 8.22
C ALA A 478 -12.70 -21.25 6.77
N ARG A 479 -11.87 -21.82 5.88
CA ARG A 479 -12.26 -22.06 4.47
C ARG A 479 -13.37 -23.09 4.33
N SER A 480 -13.44 -24.08 5.24
CA SER A 480 -14.50 -25.10 5.24
C SER A 480 -15.78 -24.70 6.00
N GLY A 481 -15.84 -23.47 6.56
CA GLY A 481 -16.98 -22.99 7.34
C GLY A 481 -17.16 -23.67 8.70
N LYS A 482 -16.11 -24.33 9.21
CA LYS A 482 -16.11 -24.99 10.51
C LYS A 482 -15.66 -24.06 11.64
N ALA A 483 -14.93 -22.98 11.37
CA ALA A 483 -14.69 -21.93 12.35
C ALA A 483 -15.95 -21.07 12.52
N VAL A 484 -16.22 -20.64 13.76
CA VAL A 484 -17.27 -19.67 14.10
C VAL A 484 -16.66 -18.62 15.00
N PHE A 485 -16.47 -17.42 14.47
CA PHE A 485 -15.95 -16.27 15.21
C PHE A 485 -17.10 -15.45 15.78
N ASP A 486 -16.98 -14.95 17.00
CA ASP A 486 -17.95 -14.00 17.54
C ASP A 486 -17.99 -12.71 16.71
N ASN A 487 -19.13 -11.98 16.74
CA ASN A 487 -19.31 -10.79 15.90
C ASN A 487 -18.53 -9.56 16.41
N ASN A 488 -17.29 -9.77 16.88
CA ASN A 488 -16.40 -8.71 17.32
C ASN A 488 -15.62 -8.14 16.11
N PRO A 489 -15.76 -6.85 15.77
CA PRO A 489 -15.08 -6.26 14.61
C PRO A 489 -13.54 -6.27 14.73
N ILE A 490 -13.00 -6.36 15.96
CA ILE A 490 -11.56 -6.42 16.20
C ILE A 490 -10.98 -7.74 15.67
N ILE A 491 -11.72 -8.85 15.68
CA ILE A 491 -11.30 -10.12 15.10
C ILE A 491 -11.02 -9.94 13.59
N ARG A 492 -11.99 -9.38 12.86
CA ARG A 492 -11.83 -9.14 11.41
C ARG A 492 -10.64 -8.23 11.12
N TRP A 493 -10.48 -7.19 11.93
CA TRP A 493 -9.34 -6.29 11.80
C TRP A 493 -8.00 -6.96 12.09
N ASN A 494 -7.93 -7.86 13.09
CA ASN A 494 -6.72 -8.62 13.38
C ASN A 494 -6.35 -9.57 12.23
N PHE A 495 -7.31 -10.31 11.64
CA PHE A 495 -7.05 -11.14 10.46
C PHE A 495 -6.57 -10.30 9.26
N ALA A 496 -7.20 -9.16 9.00
CA ALA A 496 -6.79 -8.25 7.93
C ALA A 496 -5.38 -7.65 8.13
N ASN A 497 -4.84 -7.68 9.36
CA ASN A 497 -3.48 -7.24 9.68
C ASN A 497 -2.43 -8.36 9.61
N CYS A 498 -2.84 -9.60 9.33
CA CYS A 498 -1.93 -10.75 9.25
C CYS A 498 -1.37 -10.94 7.85
N GLU A 499 -0.07 -11.17 7.76
CA GLU A 499 0.58 -11.80 6.63
C GLU A 499 1.25 -13.10 7.10
N ILE A 500 1.43 -14.05 6.18
CA ILE A 500 2.11 -15.31 6.46
C ILE A 500 3.58 -15.19 6.08
N ILE A 501 4.45 -15.59 6.99
CA ILE A 501 5.84 -15.89 6.66
C ILE A 501 6.07 -17.39 6.66
N GLU A 502 6.97 -17.83 5.81
CA GLU A 502 7.39 -19.23 5.67
C GLU A 502 8.88 -19.36 5.95
N ASP A 503 9.28 -20.37 6.68
CA ASP A 503 10.68 -20.70 6.93
C ASP A 503 11.25 -21.67 5.88
N SER A 504 12.54 -21.99 5.97
CA SER A 504 13.21 -22.90 5.05
C SER A 504 12.68 -24.34 5.07
N ASN A 505 11.89 -24.69 6.07
CA ASN A 505 11.27 -26.01 6.23
C ASN A 505 9.76 -25.99 5.86
N GLU A 506 9.33 -24.94 5.14
CA GLU A 506 7.94 -24.73 4.74
C GLU A 506 6.94 -24.58 5.91
N ASN A 507 7.43 -24.31 7.12
CA ASN A 507 6.55 -23.95 8.23
C ASN A 507 6.06 -22.54 8.08
N ILE A 508 4.80 -22.30 8.41
CA ILE A 508 4.16 -20.99 8.32
C ILE A 508 3.73 -20.47 9.67
N LYS A 509 3.74 -19.15 9.82
CA LYS A 509 3.08 -18.44 10.92
C LYS A 509 2.58 -17.06 10.53
N PRO A 510 1.51 -16.55 11.16
CA PRO A 510 1.08 -15.18 10.95
C PRO A 510 2.03 -14.20 11.64
N VAL A 511 2.28 -13.07 10.97
CA VAL A 511 3.03 -11.92 11.49
C VAL A 511 2.29 -10.63 11.15
N LYS A 512 2.64 -9.53 11.81
CA LYS A 512 2.11 -8.20 11.48
C LYS A 512 2.59 -7.78 10.09
N ILE A 513 1.65 -7.35 9.24
CA ILE A 513 1.96 -6.87 7.88
C ILE A 513 3.04 -5.79 7.97
N ASN A 514 4.08 -5.96 7.16
CA ASN A 514 5.24 -5.07 7.08
C ASN A 514 5.97 -4.84 8.42
N LYS A 515 5.74 -5.69 9.42
CA LYS A 515 6.21 -5.49 10.81
C LYS A 515 5.80 -4.13 11.39
N ASP A 516 4.71 -3.56 10.90
CA ASP A 516 4.18 -2.29 11.38
C ASP A 516 3.60 -2.44 12.78
N SER A 517 4.10 -1.66 13.73
CA SER A 517 3.65 -1.66 15.13
C SER A 517 2.19 -1.24 15.31
N GLN A 518 1.62 -0.52 14.33
CA GLN A 518 0.21 -0.10 14.35
C GLN A 518 -0.75 -1.20 13.90
N LYS A 519 -0.26 -2.22 13.19
CA LYS A 519 -1.01 -3.41 12.82
C LYS A 519 -1.05 -4.37 14.00
N LYS A 520 -2.22 -4.64 14.53
CA LYS A 520 -2.40 -5.52 15.71
C LYS A 520 -2.97 -6.85 15.23
N ILE A 521 -2.39 -7.96 15.74
CA ILE A 521 -2.77 -9.34 15.45
C ILE A 521 -2.94 -10.17 16.71
N ASP A 522 -2.95 -9.52 17.86
CA ASP A 522 -2.91 -10.13 19.20
C ASP A 522 -4.07 -11.11 19.42
N GLY A 523 -5.28 -10.79 18.92
CA GLY A 523 -6.41 -11.71 18.96
C GLY A 523 -6.21 -12.97 18.12
N VAL A 524 -5.48 -12.89 16.99
CA VAL A 524 -5.13 -14.06 16.18
C VAL A 524 -4.13 -14.94 16.92
N HIS A 525 -3.10 -14.35 17.53
CA HIS A 525 -2.14 -15.11 18.36
C HIS A 525 -2.83 -15.80 19.54
N ALA A 526 -3.74 -15.10 20.23
CA ALA A 526 -4.53 -15.72 21.30
C ALA A 526 -5.36 -16.91 20.78
N MET A 527 -6.03 -16.78 19.62
CA MET A 527 -6.76 -17.91 19.00
C MET A 527 -5.84 -19.07 18.64
N LEU A 528 -4.65 -18.80 18.09
CA LEU A 528 -3.70 -19.85 17.71
C LEU A 528 -3.09 -20.54 18.94
N ASN A 529 -2.87 -19.82 20.05
CA ASN A 529 -2.43 -20.41 21.30
C ASN A 529 -3.47 -21.41 21.84
N ALA A 530 -4.76 -21.03 21.86
CA ALA A 530 -5.84 -21.92 22.27
C ALA A 530 -5.96 -23.16 21.36
N LEU A 531 -6.00 -22.93 20.04
CA LEU A 531 -6.11 -23.99 19.03
C LEU A 531 -4.90 -24.92 19.04
N GLY A 532 -3.68 -24.37 19.23
CA GLY A 532 -2.45 -25.15 19.28
C GLY A 532 -2.47 -26.17 20.44
N LYS A 533 -2.88 -25.74 21.63
CA LYS A 533 -3.01 -26.65 22.79
C LYS A 533 -4.09 -27.69 22.58
N TYR A 534 -5.21 -27.33 22.01
CA TYR A 534 -6.25 -28.31 21.64
C TYR A 534 -5.71 -29.36 20.66
N LEU A 535 -4.94 -28.98 19.66
CA LEU A 535 -4.37 -29.89 18.66
C LEU A 535 -3.20 -30.75 19.17
N GLU A 536 -2.62 -30.45 20.33
CA GLU A 536 -1.64 -31.28 21.01
C GLU A 536 -2.29 -32.46 21.79
N GLN A 537 -3.58 -32.36 22.10
CA GLN A 537 -4.32 -33.44 22.76
C GLN A 537 -4.48 -34.64 21.81
N PRO A 538 -4.38 -35.89 22.29
CA PRO A 538 -4.67 -37.05 21.46
C PRO A 538 -6.13 -37.01 21.02
N GLN A 539 -6.35 -36.76 19.75
CA GLN A 539 -7.69 -36.74 19.16
C GLN A 539 -8.17 -38.16 18.94
N TYR A 540 -9.20 -38.55 19.63
CA TYR A 540 -9.86 -39.87 19.46
C TYR A 540 -10.89 -39.85 18.33
N ASP A 541 -10.63 -39.21 17.19
CA ASP A 541 -11.55 -39.28 16.06
C ASP A 541 -10.85 -39.43 14.71
N ASN A 542 -11.06 -40.61 14.11
CA ASN A 542 -10.44 -41.11 12.89
C ASN A 542 -11.13 -40.63 11.58
N THR A 543 -11.80 -39.50 11.55
CA THR A 543 -12.60 -39.07 10.38
C THR A 543 -11.93 -38.04 9.47
N ILE A 544 -10.67 -37.66 9.71
CA ILE A 544 -9.89 -36.88 8.73
C ILE A 544 -8.61 -37.64 8.36
N THR A 545 -8.76 -38.85 7.83
CA THR A 545 -7.71 -39.58 7.09
C THR A 545 -7.87 -39.26 5.62
N GLY A 546 -7.15 -38.24 5.12
CA GLY A 546 -7.20 -37.88 3.71
C GLY A 546 -6.14 -36.90 3.25
N PHE A 547 -5.20 -36.51 4.11
CA PHE A 547 -4.06 -35.69 3.68
C PHE A 547 -2.76 -36.33 4.18
N THR A 548 -2.13 -37.10 3.32
CA THR A 548 -0.72 -37.45 3.43
C THR A 548 0.12 -36.19 3.12
N TYR A 549 1.08 -35.92 3.99
CA TYR A 549 2.10 -34.86 3.87
C TYR A 549 2.97 -35.03 2.64
#